data_0a916f0513b3f748fdc30a6b4aa6afbe
#
_entry.id   0a916f0513b3f748fdc30a6b4aa6afbe
#
_cell.length_a   1.000
_cell.length_b   1.000
_cell.length_c   1.000
_cell.angle_alpha   90.00
_cell.angle_beta   90.00
_cell.angle_gamma   90.00
#
_symmetry.space_group_name_H-M   'P 1'
#
loop_
_entity.id
_entity.type
_entity.pdbx_description
1 polymer ?
#
loop_
_entity_poly.entity_id
_entity_poly.type
_entity_poly.pdbx_seq_one_letter_code
_entity_poly.pdbx_strand_id
1 'polypeptide(L)'
;MTKSTPADVHVPPRDIRFDLDAAKQLHWLGGDPVGTAIFNAMSLTFPDGERMFIDAVRHYRDRVSGKLADDVKGFIAQEAIHSREHHQLNQLIDRERYPVAEIEEAIRERIAFSRSRGPMRMLIATIALEHFTAMMAEAHARHRNLFENVDPGVERMWRWHAVEETEHKAVAYDVFLEATKDWTPWQRYFRRTLAMALITFFFTKNISHYAARLLEADGYSYKDALKAVKRYVWRTPGLFSRNAKTYFAWYRPGFHPWDQDNRDLVAEWKAEFDAAAAPAAA
;
A
#
# COMPACT_ATOMS: atom_id res chain seq x y z
N MET A 1 10.13 25.95 9.17
CA MET A 1 10.19 24.67 9.91
C MET A 1 9.88 23.56 8.93
N THR A 2 10.69 22.51 8.87
CA THR A 2 10.36 21.29 8.14
C THR A 2 9.16 20.66 8.82
N LYS A 3 8.11 20.35 8.07
CA LYS A 3 6.96 19.61 8.60
C LYS A 3 7.42 18.19 8.97
N SER A 4 6.82 17.61 9.97
CA SER A 4 7.06 16.27 10.47
C SER A 4 5.74 15.63 10.88
N THR A 5 5.74 14.34 11.12
CA THR A 5 4.61 13.63 11.69
C THR A 5 4.12 14.30 12.98
N PRO A 6 2.81 14.55 13.17
CA PRO A 6 2.26 15.14 14.39
C PRO A 6 2.66 14.34 15.64
N ALA A 7 2.88 15.03 16.76
CA ALA A 7 3.37 14.42 17.99
C ALA A 7 2.37 13.41 18.60
N ASP A 8 1.09 13.60 18.34
CA ASP A 8 -0.02 12.76 18.82
C ASP A 8 -0.32 11.55 17.90
N VAL A 9 0.37 11.43 16.77
CA VAL A 9 0.29 10.24 15.92
C VAL A 9 1.26 9.19 16.45
N HIS A 10 0.75 7.99 16.65
CA HIS A 10 1.53 6.81 17.02
C HIS A 10 1.32 5.71 16.00
N VAL A 11 2.28 4.79 15.90
CA VAL A 11 2.29 3.68 14.96
C VAL A 11 2.30 2.36 15.75
N PRO A 12 1.18 2.00 16.43
CA PRO A 12 1.11 0.79 17.24
C PRO A 12 0.89 -0.43 16.34
N PRO A 13 1.73 -1.48 16.40
CA PRO A 13 1.47 -2.72 15.67
C PRO A 13 0.25 -3.42 16.27
N ARG A 14 -0.67 -3.91 15.42
CA ARG A 14 -1.83 -4.70 15.82
C ARG A 14 -1.74 -6.09 15.20
N ASP A 15 -1.29 -7.07 15.99
CA ASP A 15 -1.17 -8.46 15.55
C ASP A 15 -2.55 -9.14 15.55
N ILE A 16 -3.38 -8.76 14.57
CA ILE A 16 -4.71 -9.31 14.38
C ILE A 16 -4.65 -10.44 13.34
N ARG A 17 -5.49 -11.47 13.51
CA ARG A 17 -5.72 -12.54 12.55
C ARG A 17 -7.12 -12.39 11.97
N PHE A 18 -7.24 -12.68 10.68
CA PHE A 18 -8.48 -12.53 9.95
C PHE A 18 -8.98 -13.87 9.44
N ASP A 19 -10.31 -14.05 9.45
CA ASP A 19 -10.94 -15.15 8.72
C ASP A 19 -11.05 -14.73 7.25
N LEU A 20 -10.24 -15.37 6.41
CA LEU A 20 -10.14 -15.04 4.98
C LEU A 20 -10.74 -16.15 4.10
N ASP A 21 -11.40 -17.17 4.66
CA ASP A 21 -11.85 -18.33 3.91
C ASP A 21 -12.79 -17.99 2.75
N ALA A 22 -13.57 -16.93 2.89
CA ALA A 22 -14.44 -16.43 1.82
C ALA A 22 -13.68 -15.89 0.60
N ALA A 23 -12.38 -15.54 0.73
CA ALA A 23 -11.54 -15.15 -0.42
C ALA A 23 -11.23 -16.32 -1.37
N LYS A 24 -11.52 -17.56 -0.99
CA LYS A 24 -11.50 -18.72 -1.89
C LYS A 24 -12.59 -18.66 -2.97
N GLN A 25 -13.62 -17.84 -2.76
CA GLN A 25 -14.67 -17.67 -3.76
C GLN A 25 -14.10 -17.01 -5.02
N LEU A 26 -14.49 -17.57 -6.15
CA LEU A 26 -14.22 -16.93 -7.44
C LEU A 26 -14.86 -15.53 -7.43
N HIS A 27 -14.09 -14.49 -7.71
CA HIS A 27 -14.57 -13.09 -7.69
C HIS A 27 -15.09 -12.64 -6.30
N TRP A 28 -14.27 -12.83 -5.28
CA TRP A 28 -14.61 -12.53 -3.88
C TRP A 28 -15.00 -11.06 -3.61
N LEU A 29 -14.62 -10.12 -4.49
CA LEU A 29 -15.02 -8.70 -4.37
C LEU A 29 -16.46 -8.53 -4.90
N GLY A 30 -17.44 -8.97 -4.11
CA GLY A 30 -18.85 -8.79 -4.44
C GLY A 30 -19.29 -9.41 -5.78
N GLY A 31 -18.58 -10.43 -6.29
CA GLY A 31 -18.86 -11.06 -7.58
C GLY A 31 -18.26 -10.29 -8.78
N ASP A 32 -17.51 -9.20 -8.57
CA ASP A 32 -16.87 -8.45 -9.65
C ASP A 32 -15.53 -9.08 -10.05
N PRO A 33 -15.41 -9.68 -11.26
CA PRO A 33 -14.17 -10.29 -11.71
C PRO A 33 -13.03 -9.26 -11.89
N VAL A 34 -13.34 -8.06 -12.38
CA VAL A 34 -12.35 -7.02 -12.65
C VAL A 34 -11.79 -6.44 -11.36
N GLY A 35 -12.67 -6.11 -10.43
CA GLY A 35 -12.29 -5.66 -9.10
C GLY A 35 -11.46 -6.71 -8.38
N THR A 36 -11.93 -7.97 -8.34
CA THR A 36 -11.19 -9.09 -7.73
C THR A 36 -9.80 -9.25 -8.34
N ALA A 37 -9.66 -9.23 -9.65
CA ALA A 37 -8.36 -9.36 -10.31
C ALA A 37 -7.41 -8.20 -9.97
N ILE A 38 -7.91 -6.96 -9.85
CA ILE A 38 -7.11 -5.79 -9.48
C ILE A 38 -6.64 -5.91 -8.01
N PHE A 39 -7.54 -6.26 -7.08
CA PHE A 39 -7.19 -6.39 -5.67
C PHE A 39 -6.28 -7.60 -5.41
N ASN A 40 -6.47 -8.72 -6.11
CA ASN A 40 -5.52 -9.84 -6.09
C ASN A 40 -4.15 -9.43 -6.64
N ALA A 41 -4.08 -8.71 -7.77
CA ALA A 41 -2.83 -8.23 -8.32
C ALA A 41 -2.09 -7.28 -7.36
N MET A 42 -2.81 -6.39 -6.66
CA MET A 42 -2.22 -5.54 -5.61
C MET A 42 -1.73 -6.38 -4.44
N SER A 43 -2.57 -7.26 -3.89
CA SER A 43 -2.23 -8.12 -2.75
C SER A 43 -1.00 -8.99 -3.03
N LEU A 44 -0.85 -9.52 -4.25
CA LEU A 44 0.34 -10.28 -4.65
C LEU A 44 1.63 -9.45 -4.59
N THR A 45 1.56 -8.13 -4.74
CA THR A 45 2.76 -7.28 -4.67
C THR A 45 3.17 -6.93 -3.25
N PHE A 46 2.25 -6.98 -2.29
CA PHE A 46 2.48 -6.46 -0.94
C PHE A 46 3.55 -7.25 -0.18
N PRO A 47 3.54 -8.60 -0.08
CA PRO A 47 4.50 -9.31 0.77
C PRO A 47 5.97 -9.00 0.47
N ASP A 48 6.36 -8.94 -0.80
CA ASP A 48 7.73 -8.63 -1.20
C ASP A 48 7.99 -7.11 -1.24
N GLY A 49 6.97 -6.31 -1.56
CA GLY A 49 7.02 -4.85 -1.52
C GLY A 49 7.26 -4.33 -0.11
N GLU A 50 6.46 -4.77 0.85
CA GLU A 50 6.53 -4.38 2.26
C GLU A 50 7.85 -4.81 2.91
N ARG A 51 8.35 -6.01 2.57
CA ARG A 51 9.72 -6.41 2.97
C ARG A 51 10.77 -5.46 2.41
N MET A 52 10.60 -4.95 1.20
CA MET A 52 11.50 -3.93 0.64
C MET A 52 11.36 -2.61 1.41
N PHE A 53 10.17 -2.21 1.83
CA PHE A 53 9.94 -1.01 2.65
C PHE A 53 10.64 -1.13 4.00
N ILE A 54 10.47 -2.27 4.66
CA ILE A 54 11.18 -2.60 5.91
C ILE A 54 12.69 -2.45 5.74
N ASP A 55 13.27 -3.04 4.70
CA ASP A 55 14.72 -3.00 4.47
C ASP A 55 15.20 -1.57 4.16
N ALA A 56 14.42 -0.80 3.40
CA ALA A 56 14.71 0.58 3.07
C ALA A 56 14.77 1.47 4.32
N VAL A 57 13.77 1.38 5.19
CA VAL A 57 13.68 2.17 6.42
C VAL A 57 14.71 1.69 7.45
N ARG A 58 14.85 0.37 7.63
CA ARG A 58 15.80 -0.25 8.56
C ARG A 58 17.25 0.15 8.29
N HIS A 59 17.63 0.36 7.02
CA HIS A 59 18.97 0.79 6.66
C HIS A 59 19.37 2.13 7.28
N TYR A 60 18.38 3.00 7.53
CA TYR A 60 18.61 4.33 8.08
C TYR A 60 18.22 4.47 9.57
N ARG A 61 17.83 3.38 10.23
CA ARG A 61 17.34 3.41 11.63
C ARG A 61 18.31 4.04 12.63
N ASP A 62 19.62 3.90 12.39
CA ASP A 62 20.66 4.43 13.29
C ASP A 62 20.90 5.95 13.07
N ARG A 63 20.22 6.57 12.09
CA ARG A 63 20.24 8.01 11.82
C ARG A 63 19.08 8.77 12.44
N VAL A 64 18.11 8.06 12.97
CA VAL A 64 16.90 8.65 13.56
C VAL A 64 16.91 8.50 15.07
N SER A 65 16.20 9.40 15.78
CA SER A 65 16.11 9.39 17.24
C SER A 65 14.74 9.87 17.72
N GLY A 66 14.48 9.72 19.02
CA GLY A 66 13.24 10.16 19.66
C GLY A 66 12.00 9.52 19.01
N LYS A 67 10.93 10.30 18.84
CA LYS A 67 9.67 9.82 18.27
C LYS A 67 9.85 9.11 16.92
N LEU A 68 10.68 9.64 16.01
CA LEU A 68 10.87 9.02 14.70
C LEU A 68 11.50 7.62 14.82
N ALA A 69 12.39 7.40 15.79
CA ALA A 69 12.94 6.06 16.02
C ALA A 69 11.88 5.07 16.53
N ASP A 70 10.92 5.55 17.33
CA ASP A 70 9.80 4.73 17.79
C ASP A 70 8.78 4.48 16.67
N ASP A 71 8.48 5.50 15.86
CA ASP A 71 7.64 5.35 14.66
C ASP A 71 8.25 4.35 13.65
N VAL A 72 9.57 4.35 13.47
CA VAL A 72 10.29 3.37 12.64
C VAL A 72 10.14 1.94 13.17
N LYS A 73 10.18 1.73 14.48
CA LYS A 73 9.93 0.42 15.07
C LYS A 73 8.49 -0.05 14.80
N GLY A 74 7.53 0.86 15.02
CA GLY A 74 6.12 0.60 14.74
C GLY A 74 5.87 0.26 13.27
N PHE A 75 6.40 1.07 12.34
CA PHE A 75 6.34 0.85 10.90
C PHE A 75 6.86 -0.54 10.51
N ILE A 76 8.07 -0.90 10.95
CA ILE A 76 8.67 -2.21 10.65
C ILE A 76 7.78 -3.35 11.15
N ALA A 77 7.13 -3.19 12.30
CA ALA A 77 6.25 -4.21 12.85
C ALA A 77 4.91 -4.28 12.10
N GLN A 78 4.28 -3.13 11.77
CA GLN A 78 3.05 -3.08 10.98
C GLN A 78 3.28 -3.71 9.61
N GLU A 79 4.32 -3.32 8.87
CA GLU A 79 4.65 -3.85 7.56
C GLU A 79 4.93 -5.37 7.57
N ALA A 80 5.56 -5.88 8.64
CA ALA A 80 5.77 -7.31 8.78
C ALA A 80 4.46 -8.09 8.97
N ILE A 81 3.49 -7.48 9.67
CA ILE A 81 2.16 -8.06 9.88
C ILE A 81 1.33 -7.97 8.58
N HIS A 82 1.37 -6.83 7.88
CA HIS A 82 0.74 -6.65 6.55
C HIS A 82 1.23 -7.72 5.58
N SER A 83 2.54 -7.87 5.45
CA SER A 83 3.18 -8.88 4.60
C SER A 83 2.68 -10.30 4.91
N ARG A 84 2.49 -10.64 6.19
CA ARG A 84 1.96 -11.92 6.63
C ARG A 84 0.50 -12.12 6.22
N GLU A 85 -0.37 -11.16 6.50
CA GLU A 85 -1.81 -11.28 6.22
C GLU A 85 -2.07 -11.29 4.70
N HIS A 86 -1.38 -10.45 3.93
CA HIS A 86 -1.46 -10.52 2.47
C HIS A 86 -0.90 -11.82 1.90
N HIS A 87 0.16 -12.38 2.50
CA HIS A 87 0.64 -13.71 2.12
C HIS A 87 -0.44 -14.78 2.34
N GLN A 88 -1.16 -14.73 3.48
CA GLN A 88 -2.26 -15.67 3.74
C GLN A 88 -3.40 -15.50 2.73
N LEU A 89 -3.83 -14.26 2.45
CA LEU A 89 -4.83 -13.96 1.43
C LEU A 89 -4.41 -14.52 0.05
N ASN A 90 -3.15 -14.33 -0.33
CA ASN A 90 -2.62 -14.78 -1.62
C ASN A 90 -2.56 -16.32 -1.75
N GLN A 91 -2.45 -17.06 -0.62
CA GLN A 91 -2.52 -18.52 -0.64
C GLN A 91 -3.92 -19.06 -0.98
N LEU A 92 -4.96 -18.23 -0.87
CA LEU A 92 -6.33 -18.61 -1.19
C LEU A 92 -6.69 -18.44 -2.67
N ILE A 93 -5.83 -17.78 -3.45
CA ILE A 93 -5.99 -17.66 -4.91
C ILE A 93 -5.73 -19.03 -5.54
N ASP A 94 -6.69 -19.51 -6.34
CA ASP A 94 -6.59 -20.80 -7.05
C ASP A 94 -5.40 -20.81 -8.02
N ARG A 95 -4.31 -21.47 -7.61
CA ARG A 95 -3.04 -21.54 -8.36
C ARG A 95 -3.08 -22.50 -9.55
N GLU A 96 -4.07 -23.38 -9.62
CA GLU A 96 -4.26 -24.26 -10.79
C GLU A 96 -4.94 -23.47 -11.91
N ARG A 97 -5.81 -22.54 -11.55
CA ARG A 97 -6.54 -21.69 -12.48
C ARG A 97 -5.74 -20.46 -12.91
N TYR A 98 -5.13 -19.75 -11.96
CA TYR A 98 -4.52 -18.46 -12.17
C TYR A 98 -2.99 -18.53 -12.24
N PRO A 99 -2.31 -17.73 -13.09
CA PRO A 99 -0.85 -17.72 -13.27
C PRO A 99 -0.12 -17.01 -12.11
N VAL A 100 -0.45 -17.37 -10.85
CA VAL A 100 0.06 -16.71 -9.64
C VAL A 100 1.58 -16.83 -9.55
N ALA A 101 2.13 -18.02 -9.83
CA ALA A 101 3.57 -18.25 -9.74
C ALA A 101 4.37 -17.37 -10.73
N GLU A 102 3.86 -17.17 -11.96
CA GLU A 102 4.45 -16.28 -12.97
C GLU A 102 4.45 -14.82 -12.48
N ILE A 103 3.33 -14.38 -11.89
CA ILE A 103 3.18 -13.01 -11.36
C ILE A 103 4.13 -12.79 -10.18
N GLU A 104 4.19 -13.73 -9.23
CA GLU A 104 5.09 -13.65 -8.07
C GLU A 104 6.57 -13.61 -8.50
N GLU A 105 6.97 -14.37 -9.53
CA GLU A 105 8.34 -14.32 -10.06
C GLU A 105 8.65 -12.95 -10.66
N ALA A 106 7.76 -12.41 -11.48
CA ALA A 106 7.92 -11.07 -12.06
C ALA A 106 8.01 -9.98 -10.97
N ILE A 107 7.29 -10.14 -9.85
CA ILE A 107 7.39 -9.23 -8.70
C ILE A 107 8.76 -9.37 -8.04
N ARG A 108 9.23 -10.59 -7.75
CA ARG A 108 10.55 -10.85 -7.15
C ARG A 108 11.70 -10.25 -7.97
N GLU A 109 11.67 -10.42 -9.28
CA GLU A 109 12.67 -9.82 -10.19
C GLU A 109 12.71 -8.29 -10.08
N ARG A 110 11.55 -7.64 -10.02
CA ARG A 110 11.45 -6.17 -9.87
C ARG A 110 11.96 -5.69 -8.54
N ILE A 111 11.62 -6.40 -7.47
CA ILE A 111 12.13 -6.09 -6.12
C ILE A 111 13.64 -6.29 -6.07
N ALA A 112 14.17 -7.38 -6.64
CA ALA A 112 15.61 -7.63 -6.74
C ALA A 112 16.31 -6.50 -7.52
N PHE A 113 15.73 -6.05 -8.64
CA PHE A 113 16.23 -4.88 -9.36
C PHE A 113 16.23 -3.62 -8.50
N SER A 114 15.16 -3.34 -7.76
CA SER A 114 15.09 -2.18 -6.86
C SER A 114 16.18 -2.23 -5.80
N ARG A 115 16.38 -3.40 -5.18
CA ARG A 115 17.43 -3.64 -4.17
C ARG A 115 18.84 -3.42 -4.74
N SER A 116 19.11 -3.84 -5.98
CA SER A 116 20.42 -3.67 -6.65
C SER A 116 20.78 -2.20 -6.89
N ARG A 117 19.79 -1.28 -6.84
CA ARG A 117 20.00 0.16 -7.06
C ARG A 117 20.49 0.91 -5.83
N GLY A 118 20.60 0.22 -4.70
CA GLY A 118 21.13 0.74 -3.44
C GLY A 118 20.09 1.38 -2.52
N PRO A 119 20.42 1.54 -1.24
CA PRO A 119 19.46 1.84 -0.18
C PRO A 119 18.74 3.19 -0.36
N MET A 120 19.41 4.24 -0.85
CA MET A 120 18.78 5.53 -1.06
C MET A 120 17.71 5.48 -2.18
N ARG A 121 17.98 4.75 -3.27
CA ARG A 121 16.97 4.61 -4.34
C ARG A 121 15.81 3.75 -3.88
N MET A 122 16.08 2.74 -3.07
CA MET A 122 15.06 1.91 -2.44
C MET A 122 14.17 2.75 -1.52
N LEU A 123 14.76 3.61 -0.65
CA LEU A 123 13.99 4.52 0.21
C LEU A 123 13.15 5.52 -0.60
N ILE A 124 13.69 6.08 -1.67
CA ILE A 124 12.95 7.00 -2.56
C ILE A 124 11.79 6.27 -3.26
N ALA A 125 11.96 5.00 -3.63
CA ALA A 125 10.86 4.20 -4.17
C ALA A 125 9.82 3.90 -3.09
N THR A 126 10.24 3.56 -1.88
CA THR A 126 9.36 3.31 -0.73
C THR A 126 8.48 4.52 -0.44
N ILE A 127 9.02 5.73 -0.31
CA ILE A 127 8.19 6.92 -0.01
C ILE A 127 7.15 7.21 -1.10
N ALA A 128 7.42 6.84 -2.35
CA ALA A 128 6.46 7.02 -3.44
C ALA A 128 5.36 5.94 -3.40
N LEU A 129 5.71 4.69 -3.09
CA LEU A 129 4.76 3.58 -2.94
C LEU A 129 3.89 3.76 -1.70
N GLU A 130 4.46 4.16 -0.55
CA GLU A 130 3.73 4.54 0.66
C GLU A 130 2.67 5.64 0.41
N HIS A 131 3.00 6.60 -0.47
CA HIS A 131 2.00 7.58 -0.86
C HIS A 131 0.84 6.97 -1.66
N PHE A 132 1.10 5.93 -2.47
CA PHE A 132 0.04 5.19 -3.16
C PHE A 132 -0.81 4.36 -2.20
N THR A 133 -0.22 3.66 -1.24
CA THR A 133 -0.97 2.87 -0.26
C THR A 133 -1.83 3.77 0.62
N ALA A 134 -1.30 4.90 1.10
CA ALA A 134 -2.07 5.91 1.82
C ALA A 134 -3.22 6.52 0.99
N MET A 135 -3.00 6.73 -0.32
CA MET A 135 -4.09 7.17 -1.22
C MET A 135 -5.18 6.11 -1.38
N MET A 136 -4.81 4.84 -1.48
CA MET A 136 -5.79 3.74 -1.56
C MET A 136 -6.56 3.59 -0.24
N ALA A 137 -5.88 3.73 0.89
CA ALA A 137 -6.51 3.76 2.22
C ALA A 137 -7.54 4.90 2.33
N GLU A 138 -7.18 6.11 1.92
CA GLU A 138 -8.11 7.25 1.86
C GLU A 138 -9.29 6.98 0.92
N ALA A 139 -9.04 6.37 -0.25
CA ALA A 139 -10.10 6.02 -1.19
C ALA A 139 -11.08 5.01 -0.60
N HIS A 140 -10.57 3.98 0.08
CA HIS A 140 -11.39 2.99 0.75
C HIS A 140 -12.24 3.63 1.86
N ALA A 141 -11.64 4.46 2.72
CA ALA A 141 -12.34 5.13 3.81
C ALA A 141 -13.45 6.10 3.31
N ARG A 142 -13.22 6.79 2.18
CA ARG A 142 -14.21 7.71 1.58
C ARG A 142 -15.30 7.00 0.77
N HIS A 143 -14.99 5.83 0.20
CA HIS A 143 -15.87 5.12 -0.73
C HIS A 143 -16.13 3.69 -0.23
N ARG A 144 -16.76 3.59 0.94
CA ARG A 144 -17.07 2.32 1.62
C ARG A 144 -17.84 1.33 0.72
N ASN A 145 -18.55 1.81 -0.27
CA ASN A 145 -19.26 0.96 -1.25
C ASN A 145 -18.33 0.16 -2.18
N LEU A 146 -17.02 0.40 -2.19
CA LEU A 146 -16.06 -0.43 -2.94
C LEU A 146 -16.02 -1.87 -2.43
N PHE A 147 -16.32 -2.07 -1.15
CA PHE A 147 -16.37 -3.37 -0.50
C PHE A 147 -17.81 -3.79 -0.13
N GLU A 148 -18.81 -3.17 -0.76
CA GLU A 148 -20.21 -3.59 -0.60
C GLU A 148 -20.37 -5.01 -1.11
N ASN A 149 -21.03 -5.87 -0.33
CA ASN A 149 -21.22 -7.31 -0.60
C ASN A 149 -19.93 -8.16 -0.58
N VAL A 150 -18.86 -7.67 0.02
CA VAL A 150 -17.67 -8.46 0.35
C VAL A 150 -17.87 -9.15 1.70
N ASP A 151 -17.29 -10.35 1.86
CA ASP A 151 -17.30 -11.03 3.14
C ASP A 151 -16.71 -10.16 4.26
N PRO A 152 -17.35 -10.12 5.45
CA PRO A 152 -16.89 -9.25 6.54
C PRO A 152 -15.45 -9.51 7.00
N GLY A 153 -14.95 -10.76 6.94
CA GLY A 153 -13.58 -11.09 7.34
C GLY A 153 -12.55 -10.49 6.39
N VAL A 154 -12.79 -10.63 5.08
CA VAL A 154 -11.92 -10.06 4.02
C VAL A 154 -11.99 -8.53 4.04
N GLU A 155 -13.19 -7.96 4.14
CA GLU A 155 -13.39 -6.51 4.21
C GLU A 155 -12.71 -5.93 5.45
N ARG A 156 -12.81 -6.60 6.59
CA ARG A 156 -12.18 -6.20 7.84
C ARG A 156 -10.65 -6.16 7.74
N MET A 157 -10.02 -7.12 7.04
CA MET A 157 -8.58 -7.10 6.77
C MET A 157 -8.16 -5.85 5.98
N TRP A 158 -8.90 -5.51 4.91
CA TRP A 158 -8.60 -4.33 4.10
C TRP A 158 -8.85 -3.02 4.86
N ARG A 159 -9.84 -2.96 5.75
CA ARG A 159 -10.04 -1.79 6.63
C ARG A 159 -8.90 -1.62 7.62
N TRP A 160 -8.47 -2.72 8.25
CA TRP A 160 -7.34 -2.72 9.17
C TRP A 160 -6.08 -2.22 8.49
N HIS A 161 -5.75 -2.75 7.32
CA HIS A 161 -4.62 -2.29 6.53
C HIS A 161 -4.75 -0.77 6.24
N ALA A 162 -5.91 -0.29 5.81
CA ALA A 162 -6.13 1.13 5.53
C ALA A 162 -5.95 2.04 6.77
N VAL A 163 -6.26 1.56 7.97
CA VAL A 163 -5.99 2.30 9.22
C VAL A 163 -4.49 2.44 9.44
N GLU A 164 -3.75 1.34 9.36
CA GLU A 164 -2.31 1.33 9.60
C GLU A 164 -1.55 2.12 8.52
N GLU A 165 -1.95 2.03 7.25
CA GLU A 165 -1.43 2.88 6.16
C GLU A 165 -1.66 4.39 6.42
N THR A 166 -2.77 4.75 7.04
CA THR A 166 -3.04 6.14 7.42
C THR A 166 -2.14 6.60 8.57
N GLU A 167 -1.86 5.73 9.53
CA GLU A 167 -1.02 6.03 10.68
C GLU A 167 0.46 6.22 10.30
N HIS A 168 1.00 5.31 9.48
CA HIS A 168 2.42 5.30 9.17
C HIS A 168 2.83 6.00 7.85
N LYS A 169 1.89 6.58 7.10
CA LYS A 169 2.09 7.19 5.76
C LYS A 169 3.26 8.14 5.62
N ALA A 170 3.79 8.68 6.70
CA ALA A 170 4.91 9.63 6.67
C ALA A 170 6.21 9.05 7.24
N VAL A 171 6.21 7.88 7.85
CA VAL A 171 7.41 7.35 8.54
C VAL A 171 8.59 7.22 7.57
N ALA A 172 8.41 6.54 6.44
CA ALA A 172 9.46 6.43 5.42
C ALA A 172 9.87 7.80 4.87
N TYR A 173 8.93 8.75 4.74
CA TYR A 173 9.19 10.11 4.28
C TYR A 173 10.03 10.90 5.28
N ASP A 174 9.74 10.83 6.57
CA ASP A 174 10.51 11.48 7.63
C ASP A 174 11.93 10.88 7.73
N VAL A 175 12.07 9.56 7.58
CA VAL A 175 13.37 8.89 7.44
C VAL A 175 14.13 9.41 6.21
N PHE A 176 13.45 9.60 5.08
CA PHE A 176 14.06 10.19 3.89
C PHE A 176 14.53 11.63 4.14
N LEU A 177 13.77 12.45 4.84
CA LEU A 177 14.18 13.82 5.17
C LEU A 177 15.43 13.82 6.03
N GLU A 178 15.51 12.98 7.06
CA GLU A 178 16.68 12.83 7.92
C GLU A 178 17.89 12.26 7.18
N ALA A 179 17.69 11.21 6.40
CA ALA A 179 18.76 10.58 5.61
C ALA A 179 19.36 11.51 4.55
N THR A 180 18.63 12.54 4.18
CA THR A 180 19.04 13.54 3.15
C THR A 180 19.16 14.94 3.72
N LYS A 181 19.41 15.10 5.02
CA LYS A 181 19.47 16.44 5.67
C LYS A 181 20.50 17.37 5.02
N ASP A 182 21.57 16.80 4.47
CA ASP A 182 22.61 17.54 3.76
C ASP A 182 22.25 17.90 2.31
N TRP A 183 21.10 17.43 1.81
CA TRP A 183 20.65 17.78 0.46
C TRP A 183 19.90 19.11 0.47
N THR A 184 20.03 19.84 -0.64
CA THR A 184 19.22 21.04 -0.84
C THR A 184 17.75 20.67 -1.00
N PRO A 185 16.80 21.58 -0.69
CA PRO A 185 15.37 21.34 -0.92
C PRO A 185 15.05 20.94 -2.37
N TRP A 186 15.75 21.52 -3.34
CA TRP A 186 15.58 21.21 -4.76
C TRP A 186 16.07 19.81 -5.13
N GLN A 187 17.18 19.34 -4.54
CA GLN A 187 17.65 17.96 -4.77
C GLN A 187 16.63 16.94 -4.26
N ARG A 188 16.05 17.17 -3.06
CA ARG A 188 14.97 16.32 -2.53
C ARG A 188 13.74 16.38 -3.44
N TYR A 189 13.31 17.57 -3.82
CA TYR A 189 12.15 17.80 -4.67
C TYR A 189 12.26 17.05 -6.01
N PHE A 190 13.31 17.28 -6.79
CA PHE A 190 13.45 16.65 -8.09
C PHE A 190 13.56 15.14 -8.00
N ARG A 191 14.28 14.60 -7.03
CA ARG A 191 14.42 13.14 -6.89
C ARG A 191 13.10 12.45 -6.51
N ARG A 192 12.35 13.01 -5.54
CA ARG A 192 11.08 12.43 -5.15
C ARG A 192 10.00 12.57 -6.23
N THR A 193 9.96 13.68 -6.95
CA THR A 193 8.96 13.91 -8.00
C THR A 193 9.23 13.06 -9.24
N LEU A 194 10.50 12.94 -9.65
CA LEU A 194 10.89 12.02 -10.71
C LEU A 194 10.58 10.56 -10.34
N ALA A 195 10.92 10.16 -9.11
CA ALA A 195 10.62 8.81 -8.64
C ALA A 195 9.10 8.54 -8.66
N MET A 196 8.28 9.48 -8.18
CA MET A 196 6.82 9.35 -8.24
C MET A 196 6.33 9.15 -9.66
N ALA A 197 6.80 9.93 -10.62
CA ALA A 197 6.40 9.78 -12.03
C ALA A 197 6.77 8.40 -12.60
N LEU A 198 7.99 7.93 -12.32
CA LEU A 198 8.46 6.61 -12.76
C LEU A 198 7.69 5.48 -12.05
N ILE A 199 7.52 5.57 -10.74
CA ILE A 199 6.75 4.58 -9.97
C ILE A 199 5.31 4.53 -10.45
N THR A 200 4.66 5.67 -10.66
CA THR A 200 3.29 5.70 -11.20
C THR A 200 3.19 4.94 -12.52
N PHE A 201 4.11 5.21 -13.44
CA PHE A 201 4.12 4.54 -14.73
C PHE A 201 4.31 3.02 -14.59
N PHE A 202 5.34 2.59 -13.86
CA PHE A 202 5.64 1.17 -13.72
C PHE A 202 4.63 0.42 -12.86
N PHE A 203 4.19 1.02 -11.75
CA PHE A 203 3.20 0.41 -10.87
C PHE A 203 1.88 0.20 -11.60
N THR A 204 1.33 1.24 -12.21
CA THR A 204 0.05 1.11 -12.94
C THR A 204 0.14 0.16 -14.12
N LYS A 205 1.26 0.18 -14.87
CA LYS A 205 1.52 -0.77 -15.94
C LYS A 205 1.53 -2.21 -15.45
N ASN A 206 2.25 -2.47 -14.34
CA ASN A 206 2.44 -3.82 -13.82
C ASN A 206 1.15 -4.36 -13.18
N ILE A 207 0.49 -3.58 -12.33
CA ILE A 207 -0.80 -3.99 -11.74
C ILE A 207 -1.83 -4.24 -12.84
N SER A 208 -1.89 -3.38 -13.87
CA SER A 208 -2.79 -3.61 -14.99
C SER A 208 -2.46 -4.87 -15.78
N HIS A 209 -1.17 -5.17 -15.95
CA HIS A 209 -0.73 -6.41 -16.58
C HIS A 209 -1.09 -7.63 -15.74
N TYR A 210 -0.77 -7.63 -14.46
CA TYR A 210 -1.07 -8.76 -13.57
C TYR A 210 -2.57 -9.02 -13.47
N ALA A 211 -3.38 -7.97 -13.28
CA ALA A 211 -4.83 -8.09 -13.28
C ALA A 211 -5.37 -8.63 -14.63
N ALA A 212 -4.80 -8.19 -15.76
CA ALA A 212 -5.19 -8.71 -17.07
C ALA A 212 -4.82 -10.19 -17.22
N ARG A 213 -3.66 -10.63 -16.72
CA ARG A 213 -3.26 -12.06 -16.71
C ARG A 213 -4.21 -12.93 -15.88
N LEU A 214 -4.70 -12.41 -14.74
CA LEU A 214 -5.71 -13.10 -13.95
C LEU A 214 -7.05 -13.18 -14.72
N LEU A 215 -7.47 -12.11 -15.36
CA LEU A 215 -8.72 -12.08 -16.15
C LEU A 215 -8.66 -12.96 -17.40
N GLU A 216 -7.47 -13.22 -17.99
CA GLU A 216 -7.34 -14.20 -19.09
C GLU A 216 -7.77 -15.59 -18.62
N ALA A 217 -7.45 -15.97 -17.39
CA ALA A 217 -7.90 -17.24 -16.82
C ALA A 217 -9.44 -17.28 -16.58
N ASP A 218 -10.09 -16.12 -16.52
CA ASP A 218 -11.55 -15.98 -16.46
C ASP A 218 -12.21 -15.86 -17.86
N GLY A 219 -11.42 -16.07 -18.95
CA GLY A 219 -11.94 -16.11 -20.30
C GLY A 219 -11.95 -14.78 -21.05
N TYR A 220 -11.36 -13.71 -20.49
CA TYR A 220 -11.18 -12.45 -21.21
C TYR A 220 -10.04 -12.56 -22.24
N SER A 221 -10.15 -11.89 -23.39
CA SER A 221 -8.95 -11.63 -24.16
C SER A 221 -8.05 -10.64 -23.41
N TYR A 222 -6.73 -10.73 -23.55
CA TYR A 222 -5.80 -9.80 -22.90
C TYR A 222 -6.13 -8.33 -23.20
N LYS A 223 -6.53 -8.03 -24.43
CA LYS A 223 -6.94 -6.68 -24.85
C LYS A 223 -8.18 -6.19 -24.11
N ASP A 224 -9.20 -7.04 -23.97
CA ASP A 224 -10.44 -6.70 -23.28
C ASP A 224 -10.23 -6.60 -21.77
N ALA A 225 -9.41 -7.49 -21.19
CA ALA A 225 -8.97 -7.43 -19.81
C ALA A 225 -8.29 -6.09 -19.49
N LEU A 226 -7.29 -5.67 -20.29
CA LEU A 226 -6.64 -4.37 -20.12
C LEU A 226 -7.61 -3.19 -20.25
N LYS A 227 -8.59 -3.28 -21.16
CA LYS A 227 -9.61 -2.24 -21.32
C LYS A 227 -10.52 -2.17 -20.08
N ALA A 228 -10.91 -3.32 -19.54
CA ALA A 228 -11.74 -3.42 -18.34
C ALA A 228 -10.99 -2.86 -17.12
N VAL A 229 -9.74 -3.27 -16.91
CA VAL A 229 -8.88 -2.75 -15.84
C VAL A 229 -8.69 -1.24 -15.93
N LYS A 230 -8.38 -0.70 -17.13
CA LYS A 230 -8.24 0.74 -17.34
C LYS A 230 -9.53 1.49 -17.02
N ARG A 231 -10.69 0.94 -17.43
CA ARG A 231 -12.00 1.53 -17.10
C ARG A 231 -12.22 1.56 -15.59
N TYR A 232 -11.94 0.46 -14.89
CA TYR A 232 -12.10 0.33 -13.44
C TYR A 232 -11.22 1.35 -12.69
N VAL A 233 -9.97 1.46 -13.08
CA VAL A 233 -8.99 2.33 -12.43
C VAL A 233 -9.27 3.82 -12.70
N TRP A 234 -9.64 4.19 -13.94
CA TRP A 234 -9.69 5.59 -14.36
C TRP A 234 -11.09 6.17 -14.50
N ARG A 235 -12.15 5.33 -14.60
CA ARG A 235 -13.54 5.83 -14.83
C ARG A 235 -14.52 5.40 -13.76
N THR A 236 -14.80 4.10 -13.64
CA THR A 236 -15.84 3.55 -12.75
C THR A 236 -15.35 2.22 -12.19
N PRO A 237 -15.14 2.12 -10.89
CA PRO A 237 -15.32 3.11 -9.82
C PRO A 237 -14.31 4.28 -9.82
N GLY A 238 -13.21 4.19 -10.57
CA GLY A 238 -12.23 5.27 -10.71
C GLY A 238 -11.28 5.37 -9.51
N LEU A 239 -10.62 4.27 -9.15
CA LEU A 239 -9.71 4.21 -7.99
C LEU A 239 -8.65 5.32 -7.99
N PHE A 240 -8.06 5.64 -9.17
CA PHE A 240 -7.07 6.71 -9.27
C PHE A 240 -7.68 8.09 -9.50
N SER A 241 -8.69 8.21 -10.35
CA SER A 241 -9.27 9.51 -10.68
C SER A 241 -9.88 10.21 -9.45
N ARG A 242 -10.46 9.44 -8.53
CA ARG A 242 -11.02 9.97 -7.28
C ARG A 242 -9.96 10.52 -6.33
N ASN A 243 -8.71 10.06 -6.46
CA ASN A 243 -7.58 10.47 -5.61
C ASN A 243 -6.64 11.47 -6.30
N ALA A 244 -7.03 12.03 -7.45
CA ALA A 244 -6.17 12.93 -8.22
C ALA A 244 -5.64 14.12 -7.39
N LYS A 245 -6.46 14.70 -6.50
CA LYS A 245 -6.04 15.80 -5.62
C LYS A 245 -4.90 15.39 -4.70
N THR A 246 -5.03 14.24 -4.05
CA THR A 246 -4.00 13.69 -3.14
C THR A 246 -2.74 13.36 -3.93
N TYR A 247 -2.88 12.71 -5.09
CA TYR A 247 -1.75 12.41 -5.97
C TYR A 247 -0.97 13.66 -6.39
N PHE A 248 -1.65 14.70 -6.89
CA PHE A 248 -0.98 15.92 -7.36
C PHE A 248 -0.43 16.77 -6.22
N ALA A 249 -0.91 16.63 -5.00
CA ALA A 249 -0.32 17.30 -3.83
C ALA A 249 1.15 16.91 -3.63
N TRP A 250 1.55 15.68 -3.97
CA TRP A 250 2.94 15.22 -3.94
C TRP A 250 3.91 16.14 -4.69
N TYR A 251 3.48 16.72 -5.80
CA TYR A 251 4.35 17.55 -6.66
C TYR A 251 4.51 18.99 -6.16
N ARG A 252 3.89 19.35 -5.03
CA ARG A 252 4.10 20.68 -4.45
C ARG A 252 5.48 20.78 -3.79
N PRO A 253 6.22 21.91 -3.99
CA PRO A 253 7.40 22.18 -3.18
C PRO A 253 7.05 22.19 -1.68
N GLY A 254 7.90 21.60 -0.85
CA GLY A 254 7.64 21.51 0.60
C GLY A 254 6.53 20.57 1.01
N PHE A 255 6.05 19.69 0.13
CA PHE A 255 5.05 18.66 0.45
C PHE A 255 5.52 17.78 1.61
N HIS A 256 4.56 17.45 2.47
CA HIS A 256 4.68 16.41 3.48
C HIS A 256 3.39 15.57 3.51
N PRO A 257 3.43 14.23 3.76
CA PRO A 257 2.22 13.40 3.79
C PRO A 257 1.15 13.90 4.77
N TRP A 258 1.55 14.49 5.88
CA TRP A 258 0.64 15.12 6.85
C TRP A 258 0.15 16.53 6.46
N ASP A 259 0.39 16.99 5.24
CA ASP A 259 -0.33 18.16 4.69
C ASP A 259 -1.83 17.87 4.52
N GLN A 260 -2.18 16.59 4.51
CA GLN A 260 -3.55 16.09 4.48
C GLN A 260 -3.77 15.22 5.72
N ASP A 261 -4.37 15.80 6.75
CA ASP A 261 -4.82 15.02 7.90
C ASP A 261 -6.17 14.38 7.54
N ASN A 262 -6.17 13.05 7.51
CA ASN A 262 -7.33 12.24 7.15
C ASN A 262 -7.64 11.19 8.24
N ARG A 263 -7.15 11.39 9.47
CA ARG A 263 -7.36 10.48 10.61
C ARG A 263 -8.84 10.32 10.97
N ASP A 264 -9.62 11.35 10.79
CA ASP A 264 -11.07 11.35 11.00
C ASP A 264 -11.81 10.32 10.14
N LEU A 265 -11.30 10.05 8.93
CA LEU A 265 -11.93 9.09 8.01
C LEU A 265 -11.84 7.64 8.51
N VAL A 266 -10.79 7.32 9.26
CA VAL A 266 -10.52 5.96 9.78
C VAL A 266 -10.72 5.85 11.29
N ALA A 267 -11.16 6.91 11.96
CA ALA A 267 -11.25 6.96 13.42
C ALA A 267 -12.14 5.86 14.03
N GLU A 268 -13.29 5.59 13.40
CA GLU A 268 -14.20 4.52 13.79
C GLU A 268 -13.54 3.13 13.67
N TRP A 269 -12.89 2.87 12.54
CA TRP A 269 -12.19 1.62 12.29
C TRP A 269 -10.99 1.46 13.23
N LYS A 270 -10.23 2.55 13.44
CA LYS A 270 -9.12 2.56 14.39
C LYS A 270 -9.57 2.16 15.78
N ALA A 271 -10.68 2.71 16.29
CA ALA A 271 -11.21 2.36 17.59
C ALA A 271 -11.59 0.88 17.71
N GLU A 272 -12.18 0.30 16.65
CA GLU A 272 -12.48 -1.14 16.56
C GLU A 272 -11.20 -1.98 16.67
N PHE A 273 -10.17 -1.64 15.91
CA PHE A 273 -8.94 -2.42 15.87
C PHE A 273 -8.06 -2.24 17.10
N ASP A 274 -8.05 -1.06 17.72
CA ASP A 274 -7.37 -0.83 18.99
C ASP A 274 -8.00 -1.67 20.10
N ALA A 275 -9.33 -1.78 20.12
CA ALA A 275 -10.05 -2.63 21.08
C ALA A 275 -9.76 -4.14 20.85
N ALA A 276 -9.65 -4.56 19.58
CA ALA A 276 -9.35 -5.94 19.23
C ALA A 276 -7.90 -6.37 19.55
N ALA A 277 -6.97 -5.43 19.50
CA ALA A 277 -5.56 -5.66 19.80
C ALA A 277 -5.22 -5.53 21.30
N ALA A 278 -6.14 -4.98 22.11
CA ALA A 278 -5.93 -4.86 23.54
C ALA A 278 -5.84 -6.28 24.17
N PRO A 279 -4.88 -6.51 25.11
CA PRO A 279 -4.85 -7.77 25.84
C PRO A 279 -6.19 -8.00 26.54
N ALA A 280 -6.72 -9.22 26.47
CA ALA A 280 -7.93 -9.58 27.17
C ALA A 280 -7.78 -9.19 28.65
N ALA A 281 -8.73 -8.40 29.18
CA ALA A 281 -8.72 -8.02 30.56
C ALA A 281 -8.72 -9.30 31.42
N ALA A 282 -7.64 -9.49 32.19
CA ALA A 282 -7.42 -10.66 33.03
C ALA A 282 -8.43 -10.74 34.19
#